data_01757722e3342d9313e70c10bb1ed6c5
#
_entry.id   01757722e3342d9313e70c10bb1ed6c5
#
_cell.length_a   1.000
_cell.length_b   1.000
_cell.length_c   1.000
_cell.angle_alpha   90.00
_cell.angle_beta   90.00
_cell.angle_gamma   90.00
#
_symmetry.space_group_name_H-M   'P 1'
#
loop_
_entity.id
_entity.type
_entity.pdbx_description
1 polymer ?
#
loop_
_entity_poly.entity_id
_entity_poly.type
_entity_poly.pdbx_seq_one_letter_code
_entity_poly.pdbx_strand_id
1 'polypeptide(L)'
;MSRPLAVAITGGVGAGKSTALASFRRHGAATVSSDEIVHHLLKSDPDVKQALVERFGVEVLGPDGTPDRERIAFRVFRDREALDWLEQLLHPLVSREYLTWREELAKLPNPPAVCVTEVPLLYEVGAESRFDKVVAITAPRKLREARGAPSDGREERLLPDREKVERADYAYVNTGTPDELDVWVADLMATLTEANSEAAK
;
A
#
# COMPACT_ATOMS: atom_id res chain seq x y z
N MET A 1 0.65 -27.60 0.28
CA MET A 1 1.21 -26.48 -0.51
C MET A 1 1.27 -25.28 0.43
N SER A 2 2.44 -24.63 0.56
CA SER A 2 2.56 -23.46 1.44
C SER A 2 1.89 -22.26 0.80
N ARG A 3 1.17 -21.45 1.59
CA ARG A 3 0.66 -20.17 1.14
C ARG A 3 1.83 -19.19 0.92
N PRO A 4 1.71 -18.22 0.01
CA PRO A 4 2.68 -17.13 -0.09
C PRO A 4 2.90 -16.43 1.24
N LEU A 5 4.16 -16.11 1.58
CA LEU A 5 4.47 -15.26 2.72
C LEU A 5 3.94 -13.85 2.46
N ALA A 6 3.07 -13.36 3.32
CA ALA A 6 2.44 -12.07 3.15
C ALA A 6 3.27 -10.95 3.80
N VAL A 7 3.72 -10.02 2.97
CA VAL A 7 4.57 -8.91 3.38
C VAL A 7 3.84 -7.58 3.15
N ALA A 8 3.84 -6.69 4.15
CA ALA A 8 3.40 -5.32 3.99
C ALA A 8 4.60 -4.39 3.75
N ILE A 9 4.48 -3.43 2.83
CA ILE A 9 5.38 -2.28 2.73
C ILE A 9 4.66 -1.04 3.26
N THR A 10 5.28 -0.35 4.24
CA THR A 10 4.79 0.92 4.77
C THR A 10 5.88 1.98 4.81
N GLY A 11 5.54 3.22 5.16
CA GLY A 11 6.49 4.35 5.27
C GLY A 11 5.91 5.67 4.78
N GLY A 12 6.65 6.75 4.95
CA GLY A 12 6.24 8.12 4.62
C GLY A 12 5.99 8.37 3.12
N VAL A 13 5.33 9.47 2.82
CA VAL A 13 5.12 9.94 1.43
C VAL A 13 6.47 10.27 0.80
N GLY A 14 6.72 9.85 -0.44
CA GLY A 14 8.00 10.08 -1.14
C GLY A 14 9.19 9.25 -0.64
N ALA A 15 8.99 8.32 0.29
CA ALA A 15 10.07 7.46 0.82
C ALA A 15 10.60 6.42 -0.20
N GLY A 16 9.86 6.13 -1.28
CA GLY A 16 10.27 5.17 -2.30
C GLY A 16 9.58 3.80 -2.20
N LYS A 17 8.44 3.71 -1.50
CA LYS A 17 7.66 2.48 -1.36
C LYS A 17 7.28 1.86 -2.70
N SER A 18 6.77 2.65 -3.64
CA SER A 18 6.36 2.16 -4.97
C SER A 18 7.55 1.68 -5.80
N THR A 19 8.74 2.30 -5.62
CA THR A 19 10.00 1.81 -6.21
C THR A 19 10.39 0.46 -5.60
N ALA A 20 10.29 0.32 -4.28
CA ALA A 20 10.52 -0.96 -3.60
C ALA A 20 9.52 -2.03 -4.05
N LEU A 21 8.22 -1.69 -4.17
CA LEU A 21 7.19 -2.61 -4.66
C LEU A 21 7.51 -3.12 -6.07
N ALA A 22 7.92 -2.21 -6.97
CA ALA A 22 8.35 -2.56 -8.32
C ALA A 22 9.61 -3.46 -8.31
N SER A 23 10.53 -3.24 -7.39
CA SER A 23 11.71 -4.08 -7.18
C SER A 23 11.32 -5.48 -6.70
N PHE A 24 10.46 -5.62 -5.69
CA PHE A 24 9.92 -6.90 -5.25
C PHE A 24 9.28 -7.69 -6.40
N ARG A 25 8.53 -7.01 -7.27
CA ARG A 25 7.94 -7.62 -8.48
C ARG A 25 8.99 -8.17 -9.44
N ARG A 26 10.08 -7.41 -9.69
CA ARG A 26 11.21 -7.87 -10.54
C ARG A 26 11.89 -9.09 -9.98
N HIS A 27 11.96 -9.21 -8.65
CA HIS A 27 12.57 -10.35 -7.96
C HIS A 27 11.58 -11.50 -7.67
N GLY A 28 10.40 -11.51 -8.34
CA GLY A 28 9.49 -12.66 -8.38
C GLY A 28 8.40 -12.67 -7.32
N ALA A 29 8.22 -11.62 -6.53
CA ALA A 29 7.06 -11.49 -5.68
C ALA A 29 5.80 -11.14 -6.46
N ALA A 30 4.64 -11.66 -6.06
CA ALA A 30 3.36 -11.07 -6.47
C ALA A 30 3.15 -9.76 -5.69
N THR A 31 2.72 -8.69 -6.36
CA THR A 31 2.63 -7.38 -5.72
C THR A 31 1.33 -6.68 -6.04
N VAL A 32 0.80 -5.94 -5.07
CA VAL A 32 -0.35 -5.04 -5.21
C VAL A 32 -0.16 -3.81 -4.33
N SER A 33 -0.68 -2.64 -4.75
CA SER A 33 -0.72 -1.47 -3.89
C SER A 33 -2.15 -1.16 -3.46
N SER A 34 -2.31 -0.61 -2.25
CA SER A 34 -3.62 -0.13 -1.78
C SER A 34 -4.18 0.96 -2.71
N ASP A 35 -3.32 1.77 -3.31
CA ASP A 35 -3.73 2.81 -4.26
C ASP A 35 -4.29 2.21 -5.56
N GLU A 36 -3.70 1.10 -6.07
CA GLU A 36 -4.23 0.36 -7.22
C GLU A 36 -5.59 -0.25 -6.89
N ILE A 37 -5.76 -0.81 -5.69
CA ILE A 37 -7.03 -1.36 -5.22
C ILE A 37 -8.08 -0.25 -5.12
N VAL A 38 -7.77 0.89 -4.49
CA VAL A 38 -8.69 2.04 -4.41
C VAL A 38 -9.09 2.51 -5.82
N HIS A 39 -8.14 2.60 -6.76
CA HIS A 39 -8.45 2.96 -8.12
C HIS A 39 -9.43 1.99 -8.78
N HIS A 40 -9.22 0.69 -8.58
CA HIS A 40 -10.11 -0.35 -9.07
C HIS A 40 -11.52 -0.24 -8.46
N LEU A 41 -11.62 -0.11 -7.14
CA LEU A 41 -12.91 0.05 -6.43
C LEU A 41 -13.69 1.28 -6.91
N LEU A 42 -13.03 2.44 -7.00
CA LEU A 42 -13.67 3.66 -7.51
C LEU A 42 -14.21 3.49 -8.93
N LYS A 43 -13.54 2.70 -9.76
CA LYS A 43 -13.91 2.50 -11.17
C LYS A 43 -15.00 1.44 -11.37
N SER A 44 -15.00 0.38 -10.58
CA SER A 44 -15.75 -0.86 -10.87
C SER A 44 -16.78 -1.24 -9.82
N ASP A 45 -16.70 -0.72 -8.58
CA ASP A 45 -17.62 -1.08 -7.51
C ASP A 45 -18.87 -0.16 -7.53
N PRO A 46 -20.08 -0.69 -7.83
CA PRO A 46 -21.30 0.10 -7.90
C PRO A 46 -21.74 0.67 -6.54
N ASP A 47 -21.46 -0.04 -5.44
CA ASP A 47 -21.84 0.40 -4.10
C ASP A 47 -20.98 1.57 -3.66
N VAL A 48 -19.67 1.52 -3.97
CA VAL A 48 -18.75 2.67 -3.75
C VAL A 48 -19.20 3.87 -4.55
N LYS A 49 -19.55 3.70 -5.83
CA LYS A 49 -20.06 4.79 -6.68
C LYS A 49 -21.33 5.37 -6.10
N GLN A 50 -22.29 4.54 -5.70
CA GLN A 50 -23.55 5.00 -5.10
C GLN A 50 -23.30 5.80 -3.83
N ALA A 51 -22.49 5.29 -2.90
CA ALA A 51 -22.16 5.97 -1.65
C ALA A 51 -21.49 7.33 -1.88
N LEU A 52 -20.60 7.44 -2.87
CA LEU A 52 -19.95 8.70 -3.24
C LEU A 52 -20.95 9.72 -3.78
N VAL A 53 -21.88 9.29 -4.63
CA VAL A 53 -22.94 10.17 -5.19
C VAL A 53 -23.91 10.61 -4.10
N GLU A 54 -24.30 9.73 -3.19
CA GLU A 54 -25.16 10.07 -2.05
C GLU A 54 -24.51 11.09 -1.11
N ARG A 55 -23.19 10.99 -0.89
CA ARG A 55 -22.45 11.87 0.04
C ARG A 55 -22.05 13.19 -0.60
N PHE A 56 -21.62 13.19 -1.87
CA PHE A 56 -20.96 14.33 -2.52
C PHE A 56 -21.72 14.87 -3.73
N GLY A 57 -22.79 14.22 -4.16
CA GLY A 57 -23.53 14.57 -5.38
C GLY A 57 -22.90 13.99 -6.66
N VAL A 58 -23.59 14.19 -7.77
CA VAL A 58 -23.13 13.71 -9.09
C VAL A 58 -21.89 14.44 -9.63
N GLU A 59 -21.52 15.54 -9.01
CA GLU A 59 -20.36 16.36 -9.37
C GLU A 59 -19.02 15.62 -9.18
N VAL A 60 -19.00 14.55 -8.39
CA VAL A 60 -17.81 13.70 -8.22
C VAL A 60 -17.63 12.69 -9.35
N LEU A 61 -18.57 12.64 -10.29
CA LEU A 61 -18.47 11.77 -11.48
C LEU A 61 -17.79 12.48 -12.63
N GLY A 62 -17.00 11.74 -13.37
CA GLY A 62 -16.43 12.16 -14.66
C GLY A 62 -17.48 12.14 -15.79
N PRO A 63 -17.08 12.56 -17.02
CA PRO A 63 -17.97 12.57 -18.17
C PRO A 63 -18.51 11.20 -18.58
N ASP A 64 -17.80 10.13 -18.26
CA ASP A 64 -18.17 8.72 -18.47
C ASP A 64 -19.08 8.15 -17.38
N GLY A 65 -19.43 8.98 -16.39
CA GLY A 65 -20.26 8.59 -15.26
C GLY A 65 -19.54 7.71 -14.21
N THR A 66 -18.20 7.59 -14.29
CA THR A 66 -17.40 6.94 -13.24
C THR A 66 -16.92 7.95 -12.20
N PRO A 67 -16.65 7.54 -10.95
CA PRO A 67 -16.04 8.40 -9.93
C PRO A 67 -14.69 8.96 -10.39
N ASP A 68 -14.55 10.29 -10.35
CA ASP A 68 -13.34 11.02 -10.73
C ASP A 68 -12.49 11.31 -9.50
N ARG A 69 -11.27 10.75 -9.47
CA ARG A 69 -10.35 10.87 -8.33
C ARG A 69 -9.97 12.32 -8.00
N GLU A 70 -9.80 13.17 -9.01
CA GLU A 70 -9.41 14.57 -8.78
C GLU A 70 -10.56 15.35 -8.15
N ARG A 71 -11.78 15.12 -8.63
CA ARG A 71 -12.99 15.74 -8.08
C ARG A 71 -13.26 15.26 -6.64
N ILE A 72 -13.10 13.97 -6.36
CA ILE A 72 -13.21 13.41 -5.01
C ILE A 72 -12.12 14.02 -4.12
N ALA A 73 -10.85 14.02 -4.56
CA ALA A 73 -9.73 14.58 -3.82
C ALA A 73 -9.96 16.07 -3.50
N PHE A 74 -10.46 16.84 -4.44
CA PHE A 74 -10.80 18.25 -4.23
C PHE A 74 -11.83 18.47 -3.12
N ARG A 75 -12.79 17.53 -2.97
CA ARG A 75 -13.79 17.56 -1.90
C ARG A 75 -13.19 17.19 -0.56
N VAL A 76 -12.51 16.03 -0.49
CA VAL A 76 -12.10 15.45 0.78
C VAL A 76 -10.88 16.12 1.40
N PHE A 77 -9.93 16.66 0.61
CA PHE A 77 -8.74 17.32 1.18
C PHE A 77 -9.01 18.68 1.82
N ARG A 78 -10.20 19.24 1.62
CA ARG A 78 -10.64 20.50 2.24
C ARG A 78 -11.58 20.31 3.40
N ASP A 79 -12.01 19.08 3.63
CA ASP A 79 -12.97 18.71 4.66
C ASP A 79 -12.53 17.41 5.34
N ARG A 80 -12.10 17.54 6.59
CA ARG A 80 -11.60 16.40 7.37
C ARG A 80 -12.67 15.33 7.59
N GLU A 81 -13.92 15.74 7.85
CA GLU A 81 -15.02 14.79 8.04
C GLU A 81 -15.29 13.99 6.77
N ALA A 82 -15.23 14.68 5.60
CA ALA A 82 -15.38 14.03 4.31
C ALA A 82 -14.25 13.04 4.02
N LEU A 83 -13.01 13.37 4.39
CA LEU A 83 -11.88 12.46 4.23
C LEU A 83 -11.98 11.25 5.16
N ASP A 84 -12.32 11.46 6.44
CA ASP A 84 -12.50 10.38 7.42
C ASP A 84 -13.65 9.44 6.99
N TRP A 85 -14.73 9.98 6.45
CA TRP A 85 -15.83 9.18 5.88
C TRP A 85 -15.37 8.34 4.68
N LEU A 86 -14.62 8.93 3.74
CA LEU A 86 -14.08 8.20 2.58
C LEU A 86 -13.15 7.07 2.99
N GLU A 87 -12.28 7.31 3.95
CA GLU A 87 -11.39 6.30 4.52
C GLU A 87 -12.19 5.17 5.18
N GLN A 88 -13.21 5.47 5.98
CA GLN A 88 -14.09 4.46 6.58
C GLN A 88 -14.83 3.62 5.55
N LEU A 89 -15.24 4.20 4.43
CA LEU A 89 -15.86 3.48 3.32
C LEU A 89 -14.84 2.53 2.64
N LEU A 90 -13.64 3.02 2.32
CA LEU A 90 -12.69 2.30 1.48
C LEU A 90 -11.81 1.30 2.24
N HIS A 91 -11.41 1.56 3.49
CA HIS A 91 -10.48 0.68 4.21
C HIS A 91 -10.94 -0.77 4.34
N PRO A 92 -12.21 -1.07 4.70
CA PRO A 92 -12.66 -2.47 4.77
C PRO A 92 -12.69 -3.14 3.40
N LEU A 93 -13.02 -2.39 2.34
CA LEU A 93 -13.06 -2.90 0.96
C LEU A 93 -11.66 -3.20 0.46
N VAL A 94 -10.71 -2.27 0.64
CA VAL A 94 -9.30 -2.48 0.29
C VAL A 94 -8.74 -3.70 1.01
N SER A 95 -9.06 -3.86 2.30
CA SER A 95 -8.62 -5.01 3.09
C SER A 95 -9.17 -6.32 2.53
N ARG A 96 -10.45 -6.35 2.18
CA ARG A 96 -11.09 -7.52 1.56
C ARG A 96 -10.43 -7.88 0.23
N GLU A 97 -10.16 -6.89 -0.63
CA GLU A 97 -9.57 -7.10 -1.93
C GLU A 97 -8.16 -7.74 -1.84
N TYR A 98 -7.24 -7.19 -1.02
CA TYR A 98 -5.91 -7.80 -0.93
C TYR A 98 -5.93 -9.16 -0.23
N LEU A 99 -6.85 -9.42 0.71
CA LEU A 99 -7.00 -10.73 1.33
C LEU A 99 -7.50 -11.77 0.31
N THR A 100 -8.54 -11.43 -0.47
CA THR A 100 -9.05 -12.28 -1.57
C THR A 100 -7.96 -12.55 -2.60
N TRP A 101 -7.24 -11.52 -3.04
CA TRP A 101 -6.11 -11.68 -3.95
C TRP A 101 -5.05 -12.65 -3.43
N ARG A 102 -4.71 -12.60 -2.15
CA ARG A 102 -3.76 -13.53 -1.52
C ARG A 102 -4.28 -14.96 -1.48
N GLU A 103 -5.58 -15.14 -1.22
CA GLU A 103 -6.21 -16.46 -1.27
C GLU A 103 -6.19 -17.05 -2.69
N GLU A 104 -6.38 -16.22 -3.70
CA GLU A 104 -6.28 -16.63 -5.11
C GLU A 104 -4.86 -17.03 -5.49
N LEU A 105 -3.86 -16.27 -5.06
CA LEU A 105 -2.45 -16.64 -5.26
C LEU A 105 -2.11 -18.00 -4.66
N ALA A 106 -2.65 -18.31 -3.48
CA ALA A 106 -2.40 -19.59 -2.81
C ALA A 106 -3.02 -20.79 -3.55
N LYS A 107 -4.03 -20.56 -4.42
CA LYS A 107 -4.70 -21.60 -5.23
C LYS A 107 -3.98 -21.87 -6.55
N LEU A 108 -3.00 -21.06 -6.95
CA LEU A 108 -2.25 -21.28 -8.17
C LEU A 108 -1.48 -22.61 -8.14
N PRO A 109 -1.30 -23.28 -9.31
CA PRO A 109 -0.49 -24.51 -9.38
C PRO A 109 0.95 -24.32 -8.88
N ASN A 110 1.52 -23.13 -9.12
CA ASN A 110 2.83 -22.70 -8.66
C ASN A 110 2.67 -21.33 -7.98
N PRO A 111 2.27 -21.30 -6.70
CA PRO A 111 2.10 -20.03 -6.00
C PRO A 111 3.44 -19.34 -5.81
N PRO A 112 3.49 -17.99 -5.88
CA PRO A 112 4.70 -17.25 -5.56
C PRO A 112 5.11 -17.50 -4.10
N ALA A 113 6.42 -17.53 -3.82
CA ALA A 113 6.90 -17.71 -2.45
C ALA A 113 6.51 -16.52 -1.54
N VAL A 114 6.46 -15.32 -2.10
CA VAL A 114 6.19 -14.07 -1.38
C VAL A 114 5.12 -13.26 -2.11
N CYS A 115 4.18 -12.67 -1.37
CA CYS A 115 3.26 -11.67 -1.88
C CYS A 115 3.40 -10.38 -1.05
N VAL A 116 3.46 -9.25 -1.74
CA VAL A 116 3.76 -7.94 -1.14
C VAL A 116 2.62 -6.96 -1.40
N THR A 117 2.13 -6.34 -0.34
CA THR A 117 1.10 -5.29 -0.42
C THR A 117 1.68 -3.97 0.08
N GLU A 118 1.62 -2.90 -0.73
CA GLU A 118 1.92 -1.55 -0.26
C GLU A 118 0.71 -0.99 0.52
N VAL A 119 0.91 -0.70 1.81
CA VAL A 119 -0.12 -0.15 2.72
C VAL A 119 0.46 1.07 3.45
N PRO A 120 0.27 2.29 2.94
CA PRO A 120 0.86 3.50 3.53
C PRO A 120 0.43 3.75 4.98
N LEU A 121 -0.84 3.49 5.31
CA LEU A 121 -1.46 3.70 6.62
C LEU A 121 -1.52 2.40 7.46
N LEU A 122 -0.56 1.48 7.29
CA LEU A 122 -0.60 0.14 7.89
C LEU A 122 -0.86 0.15 9.39
N TYR A 123 -0.07 0.92 10.12
CA TYR A 123 -0.12 0.99 11.58
C TYR A 123 -1.25 1.91 12.07
N GLU A 124 -1.55 2.95 11.31
CA GLU A 124 -2.61 3.91 11.62
C GLU A 124 -4.00 3.27 11.62
N VAL A 125 -4.18 2.22 10.79
CA VAL A 125 -5.45 1.46 10.73
C VAL A 125 -5.37 0.10 11.44
N GLY A 126 -4.26 -0.22 12.12
CA GLY A 126 -4.08 -1.47 12.86
C GLY A 126 -4.09 -2.71 11.98
N ALA A 127 -3.58 -2.62 10.75
CA ALA A 127 -3.64 -3.72 9.77
C ALA A 127 -2.41 -4.62 9.76
N GLU A 128 -1.38 -4.34 10.58
CA GLU A 128 -0.12 -5.09 10.61
C GLU A 128 -0.30 -6.56 10.95
N SER A 129 -1.25 -6.91 11.81
CA SER A 129 -1.52 -8.30 12.19
C SER A 129 -2.04 -9.19 11.05
N ARG A 130 -2.38 -8.59 9.90
CA ARG A 130 -2.82 -9.29 8.69
C ARG A 130 -1.66 -9.77 7.81
N PHE A 131 -0.43 -9.44 8.19
CA PHE A 131 0.78 -9.75 7.43
C PHE A 131 1.74 -10.57 8.27
N ASP A 132 2.53 -11.42 7.60
CA ASP A 132 3.54 -12.25 8.26
C ASP A 132 4.80 -11.44 8.56
N LYS A 133 5.09 -10.45 7.69
CA LYS A 133 6.24 -9.55 7.81
C LYS A 133 5.87 -8.13 7.40
N VAL A 134 6.52 -7.17 8.02
CA VAL A 134 6.39 -5.74 7.70
C VAL A 134 7.75 -5.16 7.32
N VAL A 135 7.77 -4.43 6.22
CA VAL A 135 8.92 -3.70 5.70
C VAL A 135 8.63 -2.20 5.78
N ALA A 136 9.43 -1.45 6.54
CA ALA A 136 9.36 0.00 6.57
C ALA A 136 10.37 0.63 5.61
N ILE A 137 9.89 1.42 4.64
CA ILE A 137 10.74 2.22 3.75
C ILE A 137 10.64 3.66 4.18
N THR A 138 11.76 4.25 4.61
CA THR A 138 11.83 5.63 5.05
C THR A 138 12.86 6.43 4.25
N ALA A 139 12.78 7.74 4.29
CA ALA A 139 13.79 8.63 3.71
C ALA A 139 13.81 9.96 4.47
N PRO A 140 14.96 10.62 4.60
CA PRO A 140 15.05 11.95 5.19
C PRO A 140 14.10 12.93 4.50
N ARG A 141 13.43 13.78 5.27
CA ARG A 141 12.42 14.73 4.78
C ARG A 141 12.92 15.55 3.59
N LYS A 142 14.14 16.08 3.67
CA LYS A 142 14.75 16.86 2.58
C LYS A 142 14.84 16.08 1.26
N LEU A 143 15.12 14.78 1.31
CA LEU A 143 15.18 13.94 0.12
C LEU A 143 13.77 13.65 -0.42
N ARG A 144 12.78 13.47 0.45
CA ARG A 144 11.39 13.27 0.03
C ARG A 144 10.84 14.51 -0.66
N GLU A 145 11.09 15.69 -0.10
CA GLU A 145 10.74 16.99 -0.71
C GLU A 145 11.43 17.18 -2.08
N ALA A 146 12.71 16.86 -2.18
CA ALA A 146 13.45 16.89 -3.45
C ALA A 146 12.91 15.90 -4.51
N ARG A 147 12.29 14.79 -4.08
CA ARG A 147 11.61 13.81 -4.93
C ARG A 147 10.17 14.20 -5.28
N GLY A 148 9.74 15.39 -4.88
CA GLY A 148 8.39 15.91 -5.18
C GLY A 148 7.31 15.44 -4.20
N ALA A 149 7.66 14.99 -3.01
CA ALA A 149 6.66 14.70 -1.98
C ALA A 149 5.87 15.98 -1.65
N PRO A 150 4.53 15.93 -1.66
CA PRO A 150 3.73 17.13 -1.40
C PRO A 150 3.86 17.58 0.07
N SER A 151 3.94 18.91 0.26
CA SER A 151 3.94 19.56 1.59
C SER A 151 2.52 19.96 2.01
N ASP A 152 1.55 19.06 1.84
CA ASP A 152 0.12 19.36 2.00
C ASP A 152 -0.49 18.86 3.34
N GLY A 153 0.35 18.59 4.33
CA GLY A 153 -0.10 18.15 5.66
C GLY A 153 -0.49 16.66 5.75
N ARG A 154 -0.41 15.89 4.66
CA ARG A 154 -0.69 14.43 4.71
C ARG A 154 0.19 13.69 5.69
N GLU A 155 1.43 14.16 5.89
CA GLU A 155 2.39 13.56 6.80
C GLU A 155 2.00 13.72 8.28
N GLU A 156 1.24 14.75 8.63
CA GLU A 156 0.78 14.99 10.00
C GLU A 156 -0.18 13.89 10.52
N ARG A 157 -0.75 13.12 9.60
CA ARG A 157 -1.65 11.99 9.90
C ARG A 157 -0.92 10.66 9.99
N LEU A 158 0.33 10.61 9.56
CA LEU A 158 1.14 9.40 9.59
C LEU A 158 1.87 9.28 10.92
N LEU A 159 2.01 8.06 11.40
CA LEU A 159 2.95 7.79 12.48
C LEU A 159 4.37 8.20 12.05
N PRO A 160 5.17 8.71 12.99
CA PRO A 160 6.56 9.07 12.70
C PRO A 160 7.34 7.90 12.09
N ASP A 161 8.21 8.18 11.12
CA ASP A 161 9.04 7.17 10.47
C ASP A 161 9.82 6.31 11.48
N ARG A 162 10.31 6.93 12.56
CA ARG A 162 11.01 6.22 13.65
C ARG A 162 10.14 5.13 14.26
N GLU A 163 8.88 5.42 14.56
CA GLU A 163 7.96 4.45 15.16
C GLU A 163 7.64 3.33 14.18
N LYS A 164 7.49 3.64 12.88
CA LYS A 164 7.29 2.62 11.83
C LYS A 164 8.48 1.67 11.73
N VAL A 165 9.70 2.20 11.81
CA VAL A 165 10.95 1.42 11.80
C VAL A 165 11.06 0.52 13.02
N GLU A 166 10.75 1.05 14.21
CA GLU A 166 10.82 0.28 15.47
C GLU A 166 9.82 -0.89 15.50
N ARG A 167 8.70 -0.79 14.79
CA ARG A 167 7.64 -1.81 14.74
C ARG A 167 7.79 -2.79 13.57
N ALA A 168 8.58 -2.46 12.57
CA ALA A 168 8.75 -3.30 11.37
C ALA A 168 9.74 -4.45 11.60
N ASP A 169 9.55 -5.58 10.89
CA ASP A 169 10.52 -6.68 10.87
C ASP A 169 11.80 -6.29 10.10
N TYR A 170 11.64 -5.49 9.04
CA TYR A 170 12.74 -5.00 8.20
C TYR A 170 12.56 -3.52 7.92
N ALA A 171 13.66 -2.79 7.85
CA ALA A 171 13.63 -1.36 7.55
C ALA A 171 14.75 -0.97 6.58
N TYR A 172 14.43 -0.06 5.66
CA TYR A 172 15.39 0.55 4.75
C TYR A 172 15.29 2.07 4.79
N VAL A 173 16.40 2.73 5.05
CA VAL A 173 16.50 4.20 4.98
C VAL A 173 16.98 4.56 3.57
N ASN A 174 16.06 4.95 2.72
CA ASN A 174 16.28 5.20 1.30
C ASN A 174 16.97 6.56 1.06
N THR A 175 18.29 6.59 1.26
CA THR A 175 19.15 7.76 1.01
C THR A 175 19.91 7.68 -0.30
N GLY A 176 19.89 6.53 -0.97
CA GLY A 176 20.67 6.24 -2.14
C GLY A 176 19.90 6.26 -3.46
N THR A 177 20.43 5.52 -4.41
CA THR A 177 19.88 5.36 -5.76
C THR A 177 18.78 4.28 -5.81
N PRO A 178 17.95 4.23 -6.85
CA PRO A 178 17.05 3.11 -7.09
C PRO A 178 17.74 1.75 -7.19
N ASP A 179 18.97 1.71 -7.70
CA ASP A 179 19.75 0.47 -7.84
C ASP A 179 20.21 -0.07 -6.47
N GLU A 180 20.61 0.81 -5.55
CA GLU A 180 20.95 0.39 -4.17
C GLU A 180 19.73 -0.17 -3.43
N LEU A 181 18.55 0.43 -3.63
CA LEU A 181 17.30 -0.11 -3.11
C LEU A 181 16.97 -1.46 -3.75
N ASP A 182 17.23 -1.64 -5.05
CA ASP A 182 16.98 -2.89 -5.77
C ASP A 182 17.86 -4.03 -5.25
N VAL A 183 19.15 -3.77 -5.01
CA VAL A 183 20.07 -4.74 -4.40
C VAL A 183 19.58 -5.16 -3.00
N TRP A 184 19.19 -4.19 -2.16
CA TRP A 184 18.67 -4.50 -0.83
C TRP A 184 17.38 -5.33 -0.89
N VAL A 185 16.48 -5.03 -1.83
CA VAL A 185 15.25 -5.82 -2.03
C VAL A 185 15.57 -7.23 -2.51
N ALA A 186 16.57 -7.41 -3.39
CA ALA A 186 16.99 -8.73 -3.84
C ALA A 186 17.46 -9.62 -2.67
N ASP A 187 18.31 -9.07 -1.79
CA ASP A 187 18.81 -9.77 -0.60
C ASP A 187 17.65 -10.12 0.36
N LEU A 188 16.73 -9.17 0.55
CA LEU A 188 15.56 -9.41 1.41
C LEU A 188 14.64 -10.48 0.79
N MET A 189 14.44 -10.49 -0.53
CA MET A 189 13.64 -11.53 -1.19
C MET A 189 14.23 -12.93 -1.02
N ALA A 190 15.56 -13.09 -1.06
CA ALA A 190 16.21 -14.36 -0.75
C ALA A 190 15.87 -14.82 0.67
N THR A 191 16.03 -13.94 1.66
CA THR A 191 15.72 -14.19 3.08
C THR A 191 14.25 -14.59 3.29
N LEU A 192 13.31 -13.87 2.67
CA LEU A 192 11.87 -14.12 2.81
C LEU A 192 11.47 -15.45 2.15
N THR A 193 12.10 -15.80 1.03
CA THR A 193 11.83 -17.06 0.32
C THR A 193 12.32 -18.25 1.12
N GLU A 194 13.50 -18.17 1.74
CA GLU A 194 14.03 -19.20 2.63
C GLU A 194 13.13 -19.39 3.85
N ALA A 195 12.72 -18.31 4.52
CA ALA A 195 11.82 -18.36 5.67
C ALA A 195 10.48 -19.03 5.33
N ASN A 196 9.89 -18.74 4.15
CA ASN A 196 8.66 -19.41 3.72
C ASN A 196 8.86 -20.89 3.44
N SER A 197 10.01 -21.27 2.92
CA SER A 197 10.34 -22.68 2.64
C SER A 197 10.53 -23.50 3.93
N GLU A 198 11.08 -22.89 4.97
CA GLU A 198 11.27 -23.53 6.29
C GLU A 198 9.94 -23.70 7.03
N ALA A 199 9.06 -22.71 6.98
CA ALA A 199 7.72 -22.77 7.59
C ALA A 199 6.79 -23.81 6.93
N ALA A 200 7.12 -24.26 5.70
CA ALA A 200 6.37 -25.26 4.96
C ALA A 200 6.79 -26.71 5.22
N LYS A 201 7.86 -26.94 6.00
CA LYS A 201 8.37 -28.26 6.40
C LYS A 201 7.79 -28.70 7.73
#